data_b84a142b9cd89921ed2ceaa6800c5a32
#
_entry.id   b84a142b9cd89921ed2ceaa6800c5a32
#
_cell.length_a   1.000
_cell.length_b   1.000
_cell.length_c   1.000
_cell.angle_alpha   90.00
_cell.angle_beta   90.00
_cell.angle_gamma   90.00
#
_symmetry.space_group_name_H-M   'P 1'
#
loop_
_entity.id
_entity.type
_entity.pdbx_description
1 polymer ?
#
loop_
_entity_poly.entity_id
_entity_poly.type
_entity_poly.pdbx_seq_one_letter_code
_entity_poly.pdbx_strand_id
1 'polypeptide(L)'
;MFIAMKTEDGTLKGKISFYCKSLGVTRQGFHNYLKYKDKPWKYQALADAMLAICAEDECNDTYGRIRMHQALELKQPDGVHVPSERTVYRVMEEMGISHRPKRKPNGITKADKEARKSDDLIKRNFKSDKPLEKCVTDMTEVKCLDGKLYVSAVFDCFDSAVLGLAMDTNMKATLCEKTLENTYKSHPGIRGCIIHSDRGTQYTSELYRKVISKYGIIQSMNSAGGRCHDNARCESMWARLKEELLYHRYDASKMKVETVRTLIWRYFISYWNNRRICSTNGGLPPMVKRYQYYISSQDVA
;
A
#
# COMPACT_ATOMS: atom_id res chain seq x y z
N MET A 1 -0.55 -40.10 9.07
CA MET A 1 0.76 -40.45 8.50
C MET A 1 1.38 -41.68 9.16
N PHE A 2 1.71 -41.68 10.47
CA PHE A 2 2.36 -42.82 11.16
C PHE A 2 1.61 -44.16 11.01
N ILE A 3 0.27 -44.19 11.23
CA ILE A 3 -0.53 -45.42 11.07
C ILE A 3 -0.49 -45.92 9.63
N ALA A 4 -0.58 -45.05 8.64
CA ALA A 4 -0.53 -45.44 7.21
C ALA A 4 0.82 -46.11 6.89
N MET A 5 1.91 -45.52 7.32
CA MET A 5 3.27 -46.07 7.14
C MET A 5 3.43 -47.43 7.85
N LYS A 6 2.93 -47.62 9.06
CA LYS A 6 3.04 -48.87 9.83
C LYS A 6 2.06 -49.94 9.46
N THR A 7 1.04 -49.60 8.67
CA THR A 7 0.01 -50.52 8.21
C THR A 7 0.01 -50.67 6.68
N GLU A 8 1.04 -50.24 6.00
CA GLU A 8 1.16 -50.25 4.54
C GLU A 8 -0.12 -49.76 3.88
N ASP A 9 -0.51 -48.53 4.22
CA ASP A 9 -1.72 -47.84 3.77
C ASP A 9 -3.02 -48.64 4.01
N GLY A 10 -3.05 -49.39 5.11
CA GLY A 10 -4.24 -50.11 5.54
C GLY A 10 -4.32 -51.54 5.05
N THR A 11 -3.33 -52.08 4.36
CA THR A 11 -3.27 -53.47 3.94
C THR A 11 -3.15 -54.43 5.11
N LEU A 12 -2.40 -54.04 6.16
CA LEU A 12 -2.22 -54.84 7.42
C LEU A 12 -3.38 -54.60 8.41
N LYS A 13 -4.57 -55.11 8.07
CA LYS A 13 -5.83 -54.78 8.76
C LYS A 13 -5.80 -55.01 10.30
N GLY A 14 -5.17 -56.08 10.81
CA GLY A 14 -5.12 -56.38 12.23
C GLY A 14 -4.40 -55.34 13.09
N LYS A 15 -3.44 -54.62 12.52
CA LYS A 15 -2.67 -53.61 13.20
C LYS A 15 -3.36 -52.25 13.26
N ILE A 16 -4.31 -51.98 12.38
CA ILE A 16 -5.01 -50.66 12.29
C ILE A 16 -5.72 -50.35 13.61
N SER A 17 -6.50 -51.34 14.16
CA SER A 17 -7.21 -51.14 15.41
C SER A 17 -6.29 -50.88 16.58
N PHE A 18 -5.16 -51.56 16.65
CA PHE A 18 -4.14 -51.35 17.70
C PHE A 18 -3.56 -49.93 17.63
N TYR A 19 -3.08 -49.52 16.47
CA TYR A 19 -2.48 -48.18 16.31
C TYR A 19 -3.51 -47.05 16.48
N CYS A 20 -4.73 -47.20 15.99
CA CYS A 20 -5.79 -46.25 16.20
C CYS A 20 -6.10 -46.05 17.68
N LYS A 21 -6.24 -47.15 18.42
CA LYS A 21 -6.48 -47.09 19.87
C LYS A 21 -5.32 -46.45 20.62
N SER A 22 -4.08 -46.83 20.30
CA SER A 22 -2.87 -46.30 20.95
C SER A 22 -2.66 -44.79 20.71
N LEU A 23 -3.09 -44.28 19.56
CA LEU A 23 -2.94 -42.88 19.18
C LEU A 23 -4.20 -42.04 19.38
N GLY A 24 -5.26 -42.59 19.96
CA GLY A 24 -6.51 -41.85 20.24
C GLY A 24 -7.27 -41.40 19.00
N VAL A 25 -7.09 -42.07 17.85
CA VAL A 25 -7.82 -41.74 16.58
C VAL A 25 -8.85 -42.83 16.27
N THR A 26 -9.95 -42.43 15.60
CA THR A 26 -10.96 -43.40 15.18
C THR A 26 -10.52 -44.16 13.94
N ARG A 27 -10.94 -45.44 13.79
CA ARG A 27 -10.72 -46.20 12.57
C ARG A 27 -11.33 -45.50 11.36
N GLN A 28 -12.52 -44.91 11.51
CA GLN A 28 -13.17 -44.14 10.44
C GLN A 28 -12.31 -42.94 10.03
N GLY A 29 -11.76 -42.23 11.00
CA GLY A 29 -10.82 -41.09 10.73
C GLY A 29 -9.59 -41.56 9.94
N PHE A 30 -9.01 -42.72 10.30
CA PHE A 30 -7.89 -43.29 9.54
C PHE A 30 -8.26 -43.67 8.10
N HIS A 31 -9.41 -44.34 7.88
CA HIS A 31 -9.85 -44.66 6.53
C HIS A 31 -10.22 -43.43 5.70
N ASN A 32 -10.81 -42.41 6.33
CA ASN A 32 -11.00 -41.10 5.67
C ASN A 32 -9.66 -40.46 5.29
N TYR A 33 -8.66 -40.51 6.17
CA TYR A 33 -7.31 -40.05 5.84
C TYR A 33 -6.77 -40.79 4.59
N LEU A 34 -6.82 -42.12 4.54
CA LEU A 34 -6.33 -42.87 3.38
C LEU A 34 -7.09 -42.51 2.07
N LYS A 35 -8.40 -42.27 2.18
CA LYS A 35 -9.23 -41.88 1.02
C LYS A 35 -8.83 -40.52 0.45
N TYR A 36 -8.29 -39.61 1.31
CA TYR A 36 -8.04 -38.22 0.91
C TYR A 36 -6.57 -37.85 0.88
N LYS A 37 -5.65 -38.69 1.38
CA LYS A 37 -4.22 -38.36 1.54
C LYS A 37 -3.52 -37.99 0.23
N ASP A 38 -3.93 -38.61 -0.86
CA ASP A 38 -3.34 -38.40 -2.20
C ASP A 38 -4.18 -37.45 -3.07
N LYS A 39 -5.30 -36.94 -2.55
CA LYS A 39 -6.09 -35.97 -3.29
C LYS A 39 -5.44 -34.59 -3.19
N PRO A 40 -5.32 -33.89 -4.31
CA PRO A 40 -4.83 -32.54 -4.30
C PRO A 40 -5.71 -31.67 -3.39
N TRP A 41 -5.08 -30.74 -2.71
CA TRP A 41 -5.82 -29.78 -1.88
C TRP A 41 -6.83 -29.02 -2.74
N LYS A 42 -8.09 -28.98 -2.31
CA LYS A 42 -9.17 -28.38 -3.10
C LYS A 42 -8.95 -26.88 -3.42
N TYR A 43 -8.07 -26.23 -2.69
CA TYR A 43 -7.69 -24.83 -2.91
C TYR A 43 -6.34 -24.68 -3.61
N GLN A 44 -5.75 -25.77 -4.15
CA GLN A 44 -4.42 -25.70 -4.76
C GLN A 44 -4.38 -24.68 -5.90
N ALA A 45 -5.31 -24.69 -6.83
CA ALA A 45 -5.36 -23.73 -7.92
C ALA A 45 -5.51 -22.28 -7.43
N LEU A 46 -6.30 -22.06 -6.37
CA LEU A 46 -6.41 -20.72 -5.74
C LEU A 46 -5.11 -20.30 -5.07
N ALA A 47 -4.43 -21.22 -4.38
CA ALA A 47 -3.14 -20.98 -3.75
C ALA A 47 -2.07 -20.62 -4.78
N ASP A 48 -2.00 -21.36 -5.89
CA ASP A 48 -1.07 -21.10 -6.99
C ASP A 48 -1.31 -19.72 -7.62
N ALA A 49 -2.58 -19.35 -7.82
CA ALA A 49 -2.96 -18.01 -8.30
C ALA A 49 -2.54 -16.90 -7.33
N MET A 50 -2.67 -17.11 -6.02
CA MET A 50 -2.20 -16.14 -5.01
C MET A 50 -0.68 -15.99 -5.03
N LEU A 51 0.06 -17.09 -5.16
CA LEU A 51 1.52 -17.06 -5.29
C LEU A 51 1.96 -16.33 -6.56
N ALA A 52 1.26 -16.56 -7.67
CA ALA A 52 1.51 -15.83 -8.91
C ALA A 52 1.32 -14.32 -8.74
N ILE A 53 0.25 -13.89 -8.05
CA ILE A 53 0.04 -12.48 -7.72
C ILE A 53 1.18 -11.93 -6.85
N CYS A 54 1.63 -12.69 -5.86
CA CYS A 54 2.77 -12.27 -5.02
C CYS A 54 4.07 -12.17 -5.83
N ALA A 55 4.26 -13.02 -6.83
CA ALA A 55 5.48 -13.03 -7.66
C ALA A 55 5.56 -11.88 -8.68
N GLU A 56 4.45 -11.23 -9.02
CA GLU A 56 4.43 -10.13 -9.99
C GLU A 56 5.17 -8.88 -9.54
N ASP A 57 5.17 -8.61 -8.25
CA ASP A 57 5.97 -7.54 -7.65
C ASP A 57 6.33 -7.90 -6.21
N GLU A 58 7.55 -7.53 -5.83
CA GLU A 58 8.06 -7.82 -4.48
C GLU A 58 7.17 -7.25 -3.35
N CYS A 59 6.43 -6.16 -3.59
CA CYS A 59 5.55 -5.56 -2.59
C CYS A 59 4.19 -6.26 -2.47
N ASN A 60 3.83 -7.18 -3.37
CA ASN A 60 2.52 -7.86 -3.35
C ASN A 60 2.38 -8.86 -2.21
N ASP A 61 3.48 -9.39 -1.65
CA ASP A 61 3.45 -10.27 -0.49
C ASP A 61 2.94 -9.57 0.80
N THR A 62 2.86 -8.24 0.77
CA THR A 62 2.25 -7.45 1.85
C THR A 62 0.73 -7.30 1.72
N TYR A 63 0.12 -7.94 0.72
CA TYR A 63 -1.32 -7.88 0.55
C TYR A 63 -2.03 -8.60 1.70
N GLY A 64 -2.90 -7.86 2.40
CA GLY A 64 -3.88 -8.47 3.30
C GLY A 64 -5.07 -9.03 2.51
N ARG A 65 -5.96 -9.71 3.22
CA ARG A 65 -7.12 -10.44 2.65
C ARG A 65 -7.93 -9.64 1.61
N ILE A 66 -8.23 -8.37 1.89
CA ILE A 66 -9.04 -7.53 0.99
C ILE A 66 -8.32 -7.29 -0.34
N ARG A 67 -7.05 -6.91 -0.29
CA ARG A 67 -6.27 -6.66 -1.50
C ARG A 67 -6.01 -7.93 -2.31
N MET A 68 -5.76 -9.05 -1.64
CA MET A 68 -5.57 -10.34 -2.31
C MET A 68 -6.88 -10.78 -3.00
N HIS A 69 -8.02 -10.66 -2.33
CA HIS A 69 -9.32 -10.96 -2.93
C HIS A 69 -9.60 -10.08 -4.15
N GLN A 70 -9.42 -8.75 -4.02
CA GLN A 70 -9.59 -7.81 -5.12
C GLN A 70 -8.62 -8.08 -6.29
N ALA A 71 -7.38 -8.49 -6.00
CA ALA A 71 -6.42 -8.87 -7.04
C ALA A 71 -6.88 -10.10 -7.82
N LEU A 72 -7.41 -11.11 -7.13
CA LEU A 72 -7.99 -12.30 -7.76
C LEU A 72 -9.21 -11.96 -8.61
N GLU A 73 -10.11 -11.11 -8.12
CA GLU A 73 -11.30 -10.66 -8.87
C GLU A 73 -10.93 -9.89 -10.13
N LEU A 74 -9.92 -9.02 -10.06
CA LEU A 74 -9.46 -8.22 -11.20
C LEU A 74 -8.75 -9.07 -12.26
N LYS A 75 -7.94 -10.05 -11.82
CA LYS A 75 -7.12 -10.86 -12.73
C LYS A 75 -7.87 -12.05 -13.31
N GLN A 76 -8.91 -12.52 -12.63
CA GLN A 76 -9.73 -13.65 -13.04
C GLN A 76 -8.88 -14.82 -13.58
N PRO A 77 -7.97 -15.42 -12.76
CA PRO A 77 -7.07 -16.44 -13.24
C PRO A 77 -7.83 -17.63 -13.81
N ASP A 78 -7.40 -18.14 -14.96
CA ASP A 78 -8.07 -19.19 -15.72
C ASP A 78 -8.31 -20.44 -14.86
N GLY A 79 -9.54 -20.93 -14.89
CA GLY A 79 -9.94 -22.15 -14.15
C GLY A 79 -10.01 -21.99 -12.63
N VAL A 80 -9.85 -20.79 -12.09
CA VAL A 80 -9.90 -20.50 -10.65
C VAL A 80 -11.20 -19.80 -10.29
N HIS A 81 -12.07 -20.49 -9.55
CA HIS A 81 -13.20 -19.81 -8.92
C HIS A 81 -12.72 -18.97 -7.72
N VAL A 82 -12.94 -17.66 -7.76
CA VAL A 82 -12.60 -16.75 -6.66
C VAL A 82 -13.68 -16.85 -5.57
N PRO A 83 -13.37 -17.43 -4.41
CA PRO A 83 -14.34 -17.58 -3.33
C PRO A 83 -14.46 -16.29 -2.53
N SER A 84 -15.34 -16.28 -1.51
CA SER A 84 -15.47 -15.12 -0.60
C SER A 84 -14.14 -14.72 0.05
N GLU A 85 -14.01 -13.44 0.41
CA GLU A 85 -12.84 -12.86 1.11
C GLU A 85 -12.43 -13.68 2.35
N ARG A 86 -13.41 -14.23 3.10
CA ARG A 86 -13.13 -15.08 4.27
C ARG A 86 -12.42 -16.37 3.89
N THR A 87 -12.78 -16.98 2.78
CA THR A 87 -12.13 -18.21 2.27
C THR A 87 -10.72 -17.89 1.78
N VAL A 88 -10.56 -16.78 1.04
CA VAL A 88 -9.24 -16.27 0.62
C VAL A 88 -8.33 -16.10 1.83
N TYR A 89 -8.81 -15.46 2.88
CA TYR A 89 -8.02 -15.26 4.11
C TYR A 89 -7.59 -16.57 4.75
N ARG A 90 -8.49 -17.56 4.86
CA ARG A 90 -8.17 -18.87 5.42
C ARG A 90 -7.09 -19.58 4.60
N VAL A 91 -7.17 -19.52 3.27
CA VAL A 91 -6.15 -20.10 2.39
C VAL A 91 -4.81 -19.39 2.58
N MET A 92 -4.81 -18.04 2.68
CA MET A 92 -3.60 -17.28 2.98
C MET A 92 -2.97 -17.68 4.32
N GLU A 93 -3.77 -17.94 5.36
CA GLU A 93 -3.26 -18.41 6.65
C GLU A 93 -2.67 -19.82 6.55
N GLU A 94 -3.33 -20.76 5.85
CA GLU A 94 -2.82 -22.10 5.61
C GLU A 94 -1.49 -22.10 4.84
N MET A 95 -1.32 -21.15 3.90
CA MET A 95 -0.08 -20.95 3.13
C MET A 95 1.01 -20.18 3.90
N GLY A 96 0.68 -19.57 5.04
CA GLY A 96 1.61 -18.74 5.82
C GLY A 96 1.95 -17.40 5.17
N ILE A 97 1.16 -16.91 4.21
CA ILE A 97 1.38 -15.63 3.50
C ILE A 97 0.61 -14.45 4.10
N SER A 98 0.06 -14.60 5.31
CA SER A 98 -0.66 -13.51 5.96
C SER A 98 0.30 -12.44 6.48
N HIS A 99 0.13 -11.20 6.03
CA HIS A 99 0.95 -10.07 6.44
C HIS A 99 0.48 -9.44 7.77
N ARG A 100 1.41 -9.16 8.68
CA ARG A 100 1.16 -8.46 9.96
C ARG A 100 1.98 -7.18 10.06
N PRO A 101 1.35 -5.99 10.13
CA PRO A 101 2.04 -4.70 10.26
C PRO A 101 2.90 -4.60 11.53
N LYS A 102 4.08 -3.99 11.46
CA LYS A 102 5.07 -4.04 12.55
C LYS A 102 5.12 -2.84 13.49
N ARG A 103 4.86 -1.58 13.11
CA ARG A 103 5.02 -0.42 14.01
C ARG A 103 4.26 0.83 13.58
N LYS A 104 4.00 1.74 14.56
CA LYS A 104 3.49 3.10 14.30
C LYS A 104 4.67 4.07 14.12
N PRO A 105 4.74 4.87 13.06
CA PRO A 105 5.78 5.87 12.86
C PRO A 105 5.58 7.09 13.79
N ASN A 106 6.68 7.78 14.14
CA ASN A 106 6.67 9.05 14.85
C ASN A 106 6.76 10.21 13.85
N GLY A 107 6.05 11.33 14.11
CA GLY A 107 6.14 12.56 13.31
C GLY A 107 7.50 13.26 13.46
N ILE A 108 7.97 13.91 12.39
CA ILE A 108 9.29 14.56 12.33
C ILE A 108 9.23 16.09 12.12
N THR A 109 8.07 16.65 11.78
CA THR A 109 7.93 18.08 11.48
C THR A 109 7.70 18.92 12.74
N LYS A 110 8.30 20.13 12.79
CA LYS A 110 8.07 21.14 13.83
C LYS A 110 7.29 22.31 13.23
N ALA A 111 6.21 22.73 13.89
CA ALA A 111 5.42 23.89 13.47
C ALA A 111 6.09 25.20 13.90
N ASP A 112 6.13 26.18 12.99
CA ASP A 112 6.48 27.57 13.30
C ASP A 112 5.21 28.29 13.80
N LYS A 113 5.30 28.86 15.01
CA LYS A 113 4.15 29.53 15.66
C LYS A 113 3.86 30.91 15.08
N GLU A 114 4.86 31.60 14.55
CA GLU A 114 4.77 33.01 14.11
C GLU A 114 4.56 33.20 12.62
N ALA A 115 4.82 32.18 11.79
CA ALA A 115 4.64 32.26 10.35
C ALA A 115 3.17 32.43 9.95
N ARG A 116 2.93 33.23 8.89
CA ARG A 116 1.60 33.37 8.25
C ARG A 116 1.10 32.01 7.77
N LYS A 117 -0.11 31.65 8.12
CA LYS A 117 -0.73 30.34 7.85
C LYS A 117 -1.96 30.52 6.98
N SER A 118 -2.20 29.55 6.11
CA SER A 118 -3.44 29.44 5.33
C SER A 118 -4.53 28.76 6.15
N ASP A 119 -5.78 28.99 5.77
CA ASP A 119 -6.95 28.35 6.41
C ASP A 119 -7.03 26.86 6.10
N ASP A 120 -7.69 26.11 6.97
CA ASP A 120 -8.07 24.74 6.73
C ASP A 120 -9.33 24.66 5.85
N LEU A 121 -9.11 24.51 4.54
CA LEU A 121 -10.18 24.41 3.56
C LEU A 121 -10.74 22.99 3.43
N ILE A 122 -9.96 21.98 3.84
CA ILE A 122 -10.36 20.56 3.72
C ILE A 122 -11.22 20.12 4.91
N LYS A 123 -10.93 20.62 6.13
CA LYS A 123 -11.67 20.28 7.37
C LYS A 123 -11.82 18.76 7.55
N ARG A 124 -10.73 18.00 7.31
CA ARG A 124 -10.67 16.52 7.33
C ARG A 124 -11.53 15.82 6.27
N ASN A 125 -12.17 16.55 5.36
CA ASN A 125 -12.88 15.96 4.24
C ASN A 125 -11.93 15.71 3.06
N PHE A 126 -11.23 14.58 3.10
CA PHE A 126 -10.33 14.12 2.05
C PHE A 126 -11.04 13.43 0.89
N LYS A 127 -12.37 13.44 0.86
CA LYS A 127 -13.13 12.91 -0.27
C LYS A 127 -13.03 13.89 -1.44
N SER A 128 -12.74 13.39 -2.62
CA SER A 128 -12.71 14.12 -3.88
C SER A 128 -13.49 13.33 -4.92
N ASP A 129 -14.32 14.01 -5.69
CA ASP A 129 -15.18 13.36 -6.70
C ASP A 129 -14.51 13.35 -8.09
N LYS A 130 -13.44 14.11 -8.28
CA LYS A 130 -12.65 14.17 -9.53
C LYS A 130 -11.16 14.30 -9.27
N PRO A 131 -10.31 13.89 -10.24
CA PRO A 131 -8.87 14.12 -10.16
C PRO A 131 -8.52 15.61 -10.05
N LEU A 132 -7.43 15.90 -9.34
CA LEU A 132 -6.87 17.25 -9.19
C LEU A 132 -7.79 18.28 -8.53
N GLU A 133 -8.81 17.85 -7.79
CA GLU A 133 -9.67 18.72 -7.00
C GLU A 133 -9.04 19.03 -5.65
N LYS A 134 -8.65 17.99 -4.92
CA LYS A 134 -7.99 18.08 -3.62
C LYS A 134 -6.77 17.15 -3.60
N CYS A 135 -5.67 17.69 -3.13
CA CYS A 135 -4.44 16.94 -2.93
C CYS A 135 -3.93 17.16 -1.51
N VAL A 136 -3.10 16.25 -1.06
CA VAL A 136 -2.36 16.37 0.20
C VAL A 136 -0.87 16.28 -0.08
N THR A 137 -0.07 17.01 0.69
CA THR A 137 1.38 16.97 0.60
C THR A 137 2.00 16.87 1.98
N ASP A 138 3.11 16.17 2.06
CA ASP A 138 3.86 15.99 3.29
C ASP A 138 5.28 15.52 2.97
N MET A 139 6.13 15.51 4.00
CA MET A 139 7.48 14.98 3.93
C MET A 139 7.70 13.87 4.94
N THR A 140 8.53 12.91 4.58
CA THR A 140 9.02 11.89 5.51
C THR A 140 10.53 11.78 5.45
N GLU A 141 11.13 11.34 6.57
CA GLU A 141 12.56 11.05 6.68
C GLU A 141 12.79 9.54 6.63
N VAL A 142 13.83 9.14 5.92
CA VAL A 142 14.35 7.77 5.90
C VAL A 142 15.82 7.82 6.29
N LYS A 143 16.20 7.12 7.37
CA LYS A 143 17.59 6.98 7.79
C LYS A 143 18.29 5.98 6.88
N CYS A 144 19.43 6.39 6.31
CA CYS A 144 20.28 5.57 5.45
C CYS A 144 21.66 5.36 6.07
N LEU A 145 22.49 4.52 5.45
CA LEU A 145 23.85 4.22 5.91
C LEU A 145 24.75 5.47 5.94
N ASP A 146 24.67 6.27 4.89
CA ASP A 146 25.53 7.44 4.63
C ASP A 146 24.81 8.78 4.87
N GLY A 147 23.67 8.76 5.58
CA GLY A 147 22.95 9.98 5.93
C GLY A 147 21.44 9.81 6.07
N LYS A 148 20.72 10.87 5.72
CA LYS A 148 19.26 10.89 5.74
C LYS A 148 18.73 11.23 4.36
N LEU A 149 17.64 10.60 3.97
CA LEU A 149 16.88 10.92 2.78
C LEU A 149 15.53 11.52 3.19
N TYR A 150 15.26 12.73 2.75
CA TYR A 150 13.96 13.39 2.89
C TYR A 150 13.17 13.19 1.60
N VAL A 151 11.95 12.73 1.75
CA VAL A 151 11.03 12.42 0.64
C VAL A 151 9.83 13.33 0.76
N SER A 152 9.54 14.10 -0.27
CA SER A 152 8.35 14.95 -0.36
C SER A 152 7.49 14.52 -1.54
N ALA A 153 6.18 14.42 -1.34
CA ALA A 153 5.26 14.01 -2.38
C ALA A 153 3.92 14.77 -2.31
N VAL A 154 3.24 14.84 -3.46
CA VAL A 154 1.85 15.29 -3.59
C VAL A 154 1.00 14.07 -3.97
N PHE A 155 -0.03 13.82 -3.17
CA PHE A 155 -0.98 12.73 -3.36
C PHE A 155 -2.36 13.27 -3.70
N ASP A 156 -3.00 12.72 -4.72
CA ASP A 156 -4.38 13.07 -5.05
C ASP A 156 -5.37 12.40 -4.09
N CYS A 157 -6.35 13.13 -3.63
CA CYS A 157 -7.40 12.59 -2.77
C CYS A 157 -8.42 11.73 -3.52
N PHE A 158 -8.56 11.89 -4.84
CA PHE A 158 -9.49 11.13 -5.66
C PHE A 158 -9.12 9.65 -5.78
N ASP A 159 -7.87 9.39 -6.15
CA ASP A 159 -7.39 8.03 -6.49
C ASP A 159 -6.15 7.58 -5.72
N SER A 160 -5.58 8.45 -4.89
CA SER A 160 -4.32 8.25 -4.18
C SER A 160 -3.08 8.19 -5.09
N ALA A 161 -3.16 8.71 -6.32
CA ALA A 161 -2.00 8.81 -7.20
C ALA A 161 -0.94 9.74 -6.62
N VAL A 162 0.32 9.37 -6.79
CA VAL A 162 1.47 10.24 -6.55
C VAL A 162 1.64 11.11 -7.77
N LEU A 163 1.30 12.39 -7.64
CA LEU A 163 1.35 13.37 -8.74
C LEU A 163 2.73 13.97 -8.94
N GLY A 164 3.46 14.14 -7.83
CA GLY A 164 4.81 14.65 -7.81
C GLY A 164 5.61 14.09 -6.66
N LEU A 165 6.87 13.85 -6.90
CA LEU A 165 7.82 13.28 -5.96
C LEU A 165 9.14 14.01 -6.10
N ALA A 166 9.75 14.41 -4.97
CA ALA A 166 11.11 14.87 -4.90
C ALA A 166 11.81 14.32 -3.66
N MET A 167 13.12 14.14 -3.75
CA MET A 167 13.93 13.57 -2.69
C MET A 167 15.25 14.31 -2.59
N ASP A 168 15.67 14.62 -1.35
CA ASP A 168 16.93 15.33 -1.05
C ASP A 168 17.53 14.81 0.26
N THR A 169 18.81 15.13 0.48
CA THR A 169 19.50 14.89 1.76
C THR A 169 19.24 16.00 2.77
N ASN A 170 18.60 17.10 2.37
CA ASN A 170 18.27 18.25 3.20
C ASN A 170 16.76 18.52 3.24
N MET A 171 16.22 18.76 4.44
CA MET A 171 14.83 19.10 4.67
C MET A 171 14.60 20.62 4.53
N LYS A 172 14.78 21.18 3.32
CA LYS A 172 14.59 22.61 3.04
C LYS A 172 13.28 22.86 2.28
N ALA A 173 12.81 24.11 2.26
CA ALA A 173 11.65 24.53 1.47
C ALA A 173 11.81 24.27 -0.03
N THR A 174 13.04 24.27 -0.54
CA THR A 174 13.38 23.93 -1.93
C THR A 174 12.97 22.50 -2.32
N LEU A 175 12.91 21.57 -1.35
CA LEU A 175 12.42 20.22 -1.61
C LEU A 175 10.91 20.23 -1.93
N CYS A 176 10.12 20.99 -1.17
CA CYS A 176 8.69 21.16 -1.41
C CYS A 176 8.42 21.92 -2.73
N GLU A 177 9.22 22.95 -3.02
CA GLU A 177 9.18 23.65 -4.31
C GLU A 177 9.37 22.68 -5.46
N LYS A 178 10.45 21.90 -5.46
CA LYS A 178 10.76 20.90 -6.48
C LYS A 178 9.65 19.85 -6.63
N THR A 179 9.03 19.48 -5.52
CA THR A 179 7.87 18.56 -5.53
C THR A 179 6.71 19.16 -6.31
N LEU A 180 6.36 20.44 -6.05
CA LEU A 180 5.30 21.15 -6.78
C LEU A 180 5.65 21.37 -8.25
N GLU A 181 6.92 21.68 -8.57
CA GLU A 181 7.37 21.80 -9.95
C GLU A 181 7.22 20.48 -10.71
N ASN A 182 7.63 19.37 -10.12
CA ASN A 182 7.46 18.04 -10.71
C ASN A 182 5.98 17.70 -10.87
N THR A 183 5.15 18.06 -9.89
CA THR A 183 3.69 17.88 -9.96
C THR A 183 3.11 18.66 -11.14
N TYR A 184 3.43 19.94 -11.28
CA TYR A 184 2.92 20.78 -12.36
C TYR A 184 3.41 20.32 -13.74
N LYS A 185 4.67 19.91 -13.86
CA LYS A 185 5.21 19.37 -15.13
C LYS A 185 4.45 18.14 -15.61
N SER A 186 4.11 17.24 -14.70
CA SER A 186 3.39 16.00 -15.02
C SER A 186 1.87 16.19 -15.14
N HIS A 187 1.34 17.17 -14.40
CA HIS A 187 -0.11 17.43 -14.29
C HIS A 187 -0.41 18.94 -14.38
N PRO A 188 -0.27 19.57 -15.55
CA PRO A 188 -0.49 21.02 -15.69
C PRO A 188 -1.92 21.45 -15.37
N GLY A 189 -2.89 20.53 -15.43
CA GLY A 189 -4.28 20.76 -15.02
C GLY A 189 -4.50 20.92 -13.51
N ILE A 190 -3.43 20.93 -12.68
CA ILE A 190 -3.52 21.11 -11.23
C ILE A 190 -3.91 22.54 -10.80
N ARG A 191 -3.99 23.48 -11.72
CA ARG A 191 -4.45 24.84 -11.46
C ARG A 191 -5.86 24.82 -10.84
N GLY A 192 -6.04 25.54 -9.71
CA GLY A 192 -7.27 25.56 -8.94
C GLY A 192 -7.42 24.40 -7.94
N CYS A 193 -6.49 23.43 -7.94
CA CYS A 193 -6.47 22.34 -6.95
C CYS A 193 -6.20 22.89 -5.55
N ILE A 194 -6.90 22.36 -4.55
CA ILE A 194 -6.58 22.62 -3.14
C ILE A 194 -5.49 21.64 -2.72
N ILE A 195 -4.30 22.16 -2.36
CA ILE A 195 -3.23 21.34 -1.77
C ILE A 195 -3.15 21.61 -0.28
N HIS A 196 -3.36 20.57 0.51
CA HIS A 196 -3.35 20.60 1.96
C HIS A 196 -2.05 20.04 2.53
N SER A 197 -1.48 20.75 3.50
CA SER A 197 -0.24 20.39 4.20
C SER A 197 -0.37 20.56 5.71
N ASP A 198 0.61 20.08 6.46
CA ASP A 198 0.83 20.51 7.83
C ASP A 198 1.31 21.98 7.88
N ARG A 199 1.60 22.46 9.10
CA ARG A 199 2.12 23.81 9.36
C ARG A 199 3.65 23.85 9.49
N GLY A 200 4.34 22.91 8.88
CA GLY A 200 5.79 22.88 8.86
C GLY A 200 6.39 24.16 8.23
N THR A 201 7.59 24.55 8.68
CA THR A 201 8.30 25.75 8.20
C THR A 201 8.49 25.75 6.68
N GLN A 202 8.59 24.58 6.06
CA GLN A 202 8.75 24.42 4.63
C GLN A 202 7.52 24.91 3.86
N TYR A 203 6.32 24.60 4.36
CA TYR A 203 5.04 24.96 3.74
C TYR A 203 4.59 26.38 4.06
N THR A 204 5.10 26.98 5.16
CA THR A 204 4.84 28.38 5.52
C THR A 204 5.85 29.35 4.91
N SER A 205 6.89 28.84 4.24
CA SER A 205 7.94 29.66 3.63
C SER A 205 7.43 30.56 2.51
N GLU A 206 8.08 31.70 2.30
CA GLU A 206 7.76 32.58 1.18
C GLU A 206 8.01 31.91 -0.17
N LEU A 207 9.07 31.10 -0.26
CA LEU A 207 9.40 30.33 -1.46
C LEU A 207 8.24 29.41 -1.87
N TYR A 208 7.71 28.63 -0.93
CA TYR A 208 6.60 27.72 -1.21
C TYR A 208 5.33 28.49 -1.65
N ARG A 209 5.02 29.62 -1.00
CA ARG A 209 3.87 30.46 -1.40
C ARG A 209 4.02 31.03 -2.79
N LYS A 210 5.23 31.49 -3.18
CA LYS A 210 5.50 31.95 -4.55
C LYS A 210 5.22 30.87 -5.58
N VAL A 211 5.62 29.64 -5.32
CA VAL A 211 5.41 28.50 -6.23
C VAL A 211 3.92 28.11 -6.31
N ILE A 212 3.23 28.05 -5.18
CA ILE A 212 1.77 27.84 -5.13
C ILE A 212 1.04 28.86 -5.99
N SER A 213 1.37 30.16 -5.82
CA SER A 213 0.77 31.25 -6.60
C SER A 213 1.11 31.15 -8.08
N LYS A 214 2.38 30.86 -8.43
CA LYS A 214 2.85 30.70 -9.82
C LYS A 214 2.03 29.67 -10.59
N TYR A 215 1.70 28.54 -9.95
CA TYR A 215 0.94 27.47 -10.59
C TYR A 215 -0.57 27.60 -10.39
N GLY A 216 -1.06 28.64 -9.71
CA GLY A 216 -2.48 28.88 -9.47
C GLY A 216 -3.12 27.81 -8.58
N ILE A 217 -2.35 27.26 -7.64
CA ILE A 217 -2.78 26.26 -6.66
C ILE A 217 -3.35 26.98 -5.43
N ILE A 218 -4.33 26.39 -4.78
CA ILE A 218 -4.94 26.92 -3.55
C ILE A 218 -4.32 26.22 -2.35
N GLN A 219 -3.64 26.97 -1.51
CA GLN A 219 -3.02 26.44 -0.30
C GLN A 219 -4.04 26.24 0.81
N SER A 220 -4.02 25.06 1.43
CA SER A 220 -4.74 24.74 2.66
C SER A 220 -3.78 24.17 3.70
N MET A 221 -4.00 24.47 4.98
CA MET A 221 -3.16 23.99 6.07
C MET A 221 -4.01 23.48 7.24
N ASN A 222 -3.45 22.57 8.03
CA ASN A 222 -4.07 22.10 9.26
C ASN A 222 -4.57 23.28 10.13
N SER A 223 -5.66 23.07 10.86
CA SER A 223 -6.21 24.07 11.80
C SER A 223 -5.23 24.43 12.93
N ALA A 224 -5.42 25.57 13.59
CA ALA A 224 -4.62 25.97 14.73
C ALA A 224 -4.79 24.97 15.89
N GLY A 225 -3.68 24.47 16.42
CA GLY A 225 -3.70 23.40 17.41
C GLY A 225 -4.08 22.02 16.83
N GLY A 226 -4.06 21.89 15.50
CA GLY A 226 -4.43 20.70 14.76
C GLY A 226 -3.74 19.44 15.28
N ARG A 227 -4.51 18.37 15.42
CA ARG A 227 -4.02 17.04 15.79
C ARG A 227 -3.42 16.37 14.56
N CYS A 228 -2.59 15.35 14.76
CA CYS A 228 -2.01 14.53 13.69
C CYS A 228 -3.04 14.02 12.65
N HIS A 229 -4.30 13.87 13.05
CA HIS A 229 -5.40 13.45 12.18
C HIS A 229 -5.74 14.43 11.04
N ASP A 230 -5.26 15.67 11.11
CA ASP A 230 -5.56 16.68 10.07
C ASP A 230 -4.78 16.41 8.77
N ASN A 231 -3.70 15.61 8.83
CA ASN A 231 -2.98 15.11 7.65
C ASN A 231 -2.94 13.55 7.56
N ALA A 232 -3.96 12.90 8.10
CA ALA A 232 -4.04 11.44 8.21
C ALA A 232 -3.88 10.71 6.87
N ARG A 233 -4.23 11.37 5.75
CA ARG A 233 -4.06 10.82 4.41
C ARG A 233 -2.59 10.61 4.08
N CYS A 234 -1.74 11.62 4.26
CA CYS A 234 -0.30 11.52 4.05
C CYS A 234 0.35 10.53 5.00
N GLU A 235 -0.03 10.57 6.30
CA GLU A 235 0.48 9.61 7.28
C GLU A 235 0.22 8.17 6.85
N SER A 236 -0.97 7.89 6.32
CA SER A 236 -1.31 6.57 5.77
C SER A 236 -0.44 6.20 4.57
N MET A 237 -0.12 7.15 3.68
CA MET A 237 0.74 6.92 2.51
C MET A 237 2.17 6.58 2.93
N TRP A 238 2.73 7.33 3.87
CA TRP A 238 4.08 7.07 4.40
C TRP A 238 4.14 5.76 5.20
N ALA A 239 3.10 5.43 5.93
CA ALA A 239 3.00 4.15 6.62
C ALA A 239 3.05 2.98 5.62
N ARG A 240 2.37 3.10 4.47
CA ARG A 240 2.41 2.09 3.40
C ARG A 240 3.79 1.95 2.78
N LEU A 241 4.45 3.07 2.43
CA LEU A 241 5.83 3.03 1.94
C LEU A 241 6.75 2.28 2.91
N LYS A 242 6.69 2.65 4.20
CA LYS A 242 7.55 2.06 5.23
C LYS A 242 7.25 0.59 5.44
N GLU A 243 5.98 0.22 5.49
CA GLU A 243 5.53 -1.15 5.74
C GLU A 243 5.79 -2.06 4.53
N GLU A 244 5.44 -1.62 3.33
CA GLU A 244 5.49 -2.45 2.14
C GLU A 244 6.90 -2.55 1.54
N LEU A 245 7.75 -1.54 1.73
CA LEU A 245 9.09 -1.51 1.17
C LEU A 245 10.19 -1.59 2.23
N LEU A 246 10.20 -0.69 3.23
CA LEU A 246 11.39 -0.44 4.04
C LEU A 246 11.50 -1.33 5.28
N TYR A 247 10.39 -1.75 5.91
CA TYR A 247 10.46 -2.49 7.18
C TYR A 247 10.61 -4.00 7.03
N HIS A 248 10.16 -4.57 5.92
CA HIS A 248 10.16 -6.02 5.71
C HIS A 248 11.25 -6.47 4.75
N ARG A 249 11.60 -5.60 3.79
CA ARG A 249 12.39 -5.99 2.64
C ARG A 249 13.79 -5.40 2.67
N TYR A 250 13.87 -4.11 2.94
CA TYR A 250 15.12 -3.36 2.86
C TYR A 250 15.39 -2.64 4.18
N ASP A 251 16.47 -3.00 4.85
CA ASP A 251 16.97 -2.22 5.96
C ASP A 251 17.69 -0.96 5.41
N ALA A 252 16.91 0.10 5.18
CA ALA A 252 17.42 1.35 4.62
C ALA A 252 18.63 1.90 5.41
N SER A 253 18.72 1.62 6.72
CA SER A 253 19.83 2.07 7.56
C SER A 253 21.18 1.43 7.17
N LYS A 254 21.17 0.35 6.39
CA LYS A 254 22.34 -0.33 5.86
C LYS A 254 22.58 -0.06 4.38
N MET A 255 21.78 0.81 3.77
CA MET A 255 21.84 1.12 2.34
C MET A 255 22.22 2.58 2.11
N LYS A 256 22.94 2.84 1.01
CA LYS A 256 23.28 4.22 0.62
C LYS A 256 22.03 4.99 0.20
N VAL A 257 22.03 6.30 0.43
CA VAL A 257 20.96 7.23 0.05
C VAL A 257 20.50 7.02 -1.39
N GLU A 258 21.41 6.90 -2.35
CA GLU A 258 21.06 6.76 -3.77
C GLU A 258 20.32 5.45 -4.09
N THR A 259 20.67 4.37 -3.41
CA THR A 259 19.96 3.08 -3.55
C THR A 259 18.53 3.21 -2.99
N VAL A 260 18.39 3.80 -1.79
CA VAL A 260 17.07 4.01 -1.17
C VAL A 260 16.21 4.96 -2.01
N ARG A 261 16.81 6.01 -2.61
CA ARG A 261 16.14 6.93 -3.54
C ARG A 261 15.55 6.18 -4.74
N THR A 262 16.32 5.30 -5.36
CA THR A 262 15.87 4.49 -6.51
C THR A 262 14.72 3.56 -6.12
N LEU A 263 14.80 2.89 -4.97
CA LEU A 263 13.75 2.01 -4.47
C LEU A 263 12.44 2.77 -4.20
N ILE A 264 12.50 3.95 -3.56
CA ILE A 264 11.32 4.77 -3.27
C ILE A 264 10.71 5.33 -4.57
N TRP A 265 11.54 5.76 -5.52
CA TRP A 265 11.06 6.21 -6.82
C TRP A 265 10.31 5.08 -7.55
N ARG A 266 10.92 3.88 -7.66
CA ARG A 266 10.29 2.70 -8.24
C ARG A 266 8.97 2.37 -7.53
N TYR A 267 8.97 2.38 -6.19
CA TYR A 267 7.78 2.08 -5.40
C TYR A 267 6.62 3.01 -5.72
N PHE A 268 6.82 4.33 -5.72
CA PHE A 268 5.72 5.26 -5.94
C PHE A 268 5.33 5.40 -7.41
N ILE A 269 6.30 5.55 -8.30
CA ILE A 269 6.00 5.88 -9.70
C ILE A 269 5.66 4.64 -10.51
N SER A 270 6.41 3.55 -10.36
CA SER A 270 6.17 2.35 -11.13
C SER A 270 5.11 1.44 -10.49
N TYR A 271 5.31 1.07 -9.23
CA TYR A 271 4.46 0.10 -8.55
C TYR A 271 3.17 0.74 -8.02
N TRP A 272 3.25 1.74 -7.13
CA TRP A 272 2.08 2.35 -6.49
C TRP A 272 1.08 2.89 -7.50
N ASN A 273 1.55 3.73 -8.43
CA ASN A 273 0.67 4.39 -9.37
C ASN A 273 0.02 3.43 -10.39
N ASN A 274 0.74 2.39 -10.82
CA ASN A 274 0.33 1.63 -12.01
C ASN A 274 -0.05 0.17 -11.75
N ARG A 275 0.37 -0.42 -10.62
CA ARG A 275 0.21 -1.87 -10.40
C ARG A 275 -0.40 -2.24 -9.04
N ARG A 276 -0.19 -1.40 -8.03
CA ARG A 276 -0.63 -1.71 -6.69
C ARG A 276 -2.15 -1.75 -6.57
N ILE A 277 -2.68 -2.83 -6.01
CA ILE A 277 -4.10 -2.94 -5.67
C ILE A 277 -4.45 -1.94 -4.57
N CYS A 278 -5.36 -1.02 -4.88
CA CYS A 278 -5.80 0.03 -3.97
C CYS A 278 -7.26 -0.19 -3.55
N SER A 279 -7.47 -0.66 -2.33
CA SER A 279 -8.81 -1.03 -1.84
C SER A 279 -9.81 0.14 -1.87
N THR A 280 -9.35 1.38 -1.67
CA THR A 280 -10.20 2.58 -1.76
C THR A 280 -10.63 2.91 -3.18
N ASN A 281 -10.00 2.29 -4.18
CA ASN A 281 -10.33 2.44 -5.59
C ASN A 281 -11.08 1.23 -6.16
N GLY A 282 -11.69 0.41 -5.31
CA GLY A 282 -12.31 -0.83 -5.76
C GLY A 282 -11.30 -1.87 -6.27
N GLY A 283 -10.06 -1.82 -5.77
CA GLY A 283 -8.96 -2.68 -6.21
C GLY A 283 -8.11 -2.10 -7.35
N LEU A 284 -8.59 -1.09 -8.06
CA LEU A 284 -7.85 -0.52 -9.19
C LEU A 284 -6.59 0.22 -8.74
N PRO A 285 -5.47 0.09 -9.47
CA PRO A 285 -4.33 0.98 -9.31
C PRO A 285 -4.72 2.46 -9.52
N PRO A 286 -4.06 3.41 -8.86
CA PRO A 286 -4.40 4.83 -8.93
C PRO A 286 -4.55 5.37 -10.36
N MET A 287 -3.57 5.13 -11.23
CA MET A 287 -3.62 5.65 -12.60
C MET A 287 -4.65 4.96 -13.48
N VAL A 288 -4.99 3.70 -13.20
CA VAL A 288 -6.07 2.99 -13.91
C VAL A 288 -7.42 3.62 -13.57
N LYS A 289 -7.69 3.90 -12.27
CA LYS A 289 -8.91 4.61 -11.85
C LYS A 289 -9.01 5.98 -12.49
N ARG A 290 -7.90 6.73 -12.52
CA ARG A 290 -7.82 8.06 -13.16
C ARG A 290 -8.15 8.00 -14.65
N TYR A 291 -7.58 7.04 -15.35
CA TYR A 291 -7.83 6.84 -16.77
C TYR A 291 -9.30 6.52 -17.05
N GLN A 292 -9.90 5.62 -16.27
CA GLN A 292 -11.33 5.31 -16.39
C GLN A 292 -12.21 6.54 -16.17
N TYR A 293 -11.87 7.39 -15.19
CA TYR A 293 -12.59 8.64 -14.96
C TYR A 293 -12.57 9.55 -16.19
N TYR A 294 -11.42 9.74 -16.84
CA TYR A 294 -11.33 10.60 -18.00
C TYR A 294 -12.06 10.05 -19.23
N ILE A 295 -12.03 8.73 -19.45
CA ILE A 295 -12.82 8.09 -20.51
C ILE A 295 -14.30 8.36 -20.27
N SER A 296 -14.83 7.98 -19.11
CA SER A 296 -16.26 8.15 -18.80
C SER A 296 -16.71 9.61 -18.82
N SER A 297 -15.81 10.56 -18.56
CA SER A 297 -16.12 11.99 -18.64
C SER A 297 -16.13 12.53 -20.07
N GLN A 298 -15.45 11.87 -21.02
CA GLN A 298 -15.49 12.23 -22.46
C GLN A 298 -16.73 11.69 -23.16
N ASP A 299 -17.24 10.52 -22.70
CA ASP A 299 -18.44 9.91 -23.26
C ASP A 299 -19.74 10.66 -22.88
N VAL A 300 -19.67 11.61 -21.96
CA VAL A 300 -20.81 12.42 -21.46
C VAL A 300 -20.82 13.83 -22.06
N ALA A 301 -19.78 14.23 -22.77
CA ALA A 301 -19.65 15.56 -23.42
C ALA A 301 -19.94 15.49 -24.91
#